data_4b4061096affebf6440ab35cb5a06cf1
#
_entry.id   4b4061096affebf6440ab35cb5a06cf1
#
_cell.length_a   1.000
_cell.length_b   1.000
_cell.length_c   1.000
_cell.angle_alpha   90.00
_cell.angle_beta   90.00
_cell.angle_gamma   90.00
#
_symmetry.space_group_name_H-M   'P 1'
#
loop_
_entity.id
_entity.type
_entity.pdbx_description
1 polymer ?
#
loop_
_entity_poly.entity_id
_entity_poly.type
_entity_poly.pdbx_seq_one_letter_code
_entity_poly.pdbx_strand_id
1 'polypeptide(L)'
;MNENDNVKRRNMKKKKNKKKKIILFSILGVLLLAVATVVGYYYHIRGQIYVESKPNPTKEVTYDEVDGITNVLLIGTDGRTLDEPARSDSIIIATLDNNNKKVKLTSIMRDTVVEIPEYGEDKINAAFAYGSINEDENGEMRGAEGGASLLMETIENNFGLHLDKYIIVNFWGFEAIIDEIGGIEADIKDYEIDEINKYIGEATGVNSPPITETGLQTLNGQQALSYARIRYVGNGNFERGERQSKVLLQIATKLKEVNPIKYVSIANALAKEVKTNIDIPEALNLAYTIYKLPTLEFEQLQIPQAELIVRDYYYKDKGWCLLIDLEQHSQIMHDFIFNNITPNPEEFDLISLANAKASYEDKEARYNALYNVTPEEHDDRNSDNTTITPPKKENNNSNGTTGGNTEGTTGGNDGGNTGGNTGGSSGNNSGNSGGNTGENTGGNTDGNSGGATGGNTEGTTDGQNSQSSGSQTENKPQEPSPN
;
A
#
# COMPACT_ATOMS: atom_id res chain seq x y z
N MET A 1 50.82 50.44 49.54
CA MET A 1 50.12 49.34 48.93
C MET A 1 51.20 48.42 48.39
N ASN A 2 51.40 47.26 49.10
CA ASN A 2 52.58 46.36 48.95
C ASN A 2 52.59 45.66 47.58
N GLU A 3 53.76 45.60 46.97
CA GLU A 3 54.05 44.95 45.69
C GLU A 3 53.56 43.46 45.66
N ASN A 4 53.64 42.84 46.83
CA ASN A 4 53.13 41.48 47.06
C ASN A 4 51.60 41.31 46.87
N ASP A 5 50.78 42.33 47.14
CA ASP A 5 49.34 42.32 46.95
C ASP A 5 48.94 42.46 45.47
N ASN A 6 49.73 43.19 44.70
CA ASN A 6 49.52 43.29 43.27
C ASN A 6 49.86 41.98 42.52
N VAL A 7 50.92 41.28 42.96
CA VAL A 7 51.30 39.98 42.39
C VAL A 7 50.23 38.89 42.74
N LYS A 8 49.72 38.87 43.99
CA LYS A 8 48.62 37.98 44.39
C LYS A 8 47.33 38.24 43.58
N ARG A 9 46.94 39.48 43.37
CA ARG A 9 45.77 39.86 42.57
C ARG A 9 45.93 39.51 41.08
N ARG A 10 47.11 39.66 40.49
CA ARG A 10 47.41 39.21 39.11
C ARG A 10 47.35 37.68 38.97
N ASN A 11 47.87 36.91 39.94
CA ASN A 11 47.86 35.48 39.95
C ASN A 11 46.43 34.91 40.15
N MET A 12 45.60 35.54 40.99
CA MET A 12 44.19 35.20 41.16
C MET A 12 43.37 35.50 39.88
N LYS A 13 43.59 36.64 39.19
CA LYS A 13 42.97 36.96 37.91
C LYS A 13 43.36 35.94 36.82
N LYS A 14 44.66 35.56 36.74
CA LYS A 14 45.15 34.52 35.82
C LYS A 14 44.53 33.14 36.09
N LYS A 15 44.37 32.70 37.35
CA LYS A 15 43.69 31.46 37.73
C LYS A 15 42.21 31.51 37.38
N LYS A 16 41.50 32.62 37.61
CA LYS A 16 40.09 32.80 37.32
C LYS A 16 39.83 32.78 35.82
N ASN A 17 40.70 33.36 34.99
CA ASN A 17 40.63 33.31 33.54
C ASN A 17 40.96 31.94 32.97
N LYS A 18 41.90 31.14 33.56
CA LYS A 18 42.12 29.74 33.19
C LYS A 18 40.91 28.87 33.47
N LYS A 19 40.28 29.00 34.65
CA LYS A 19 39.04 28.26 34.97
C LYS A 19 37.90 28.60 34.00
N LYS A 20 37.70 29.89 33.67
CA LYS A 20 36.67 30.28 32.68
C LYS A 20 36.94 29.69 31.29
N LYS A 21 38.19 29.66 30.83
CA LYS A 21 38.55 29.03 29.55
C LYS A 21 38.31 27.52 29.57
N ILE A 22 38.65 26.82 30.65
CA ILE A 22 38.39 25.38 30.80
C ILE A 22 36.89 25.09 30.75
N ILE A 23 36.08 25.88 31.49
CA ILE A 23 34.62 25.74 31.46
C ILE A 23 34.07 26.00 30.05
N LEU A 24 34.52 27.03 29.36
CA LEU A 24 34.12 27.38 28.01
C LEU A 24 34.45 26.22 27.03
N PHE A 25 35.69 25.70 27.09
CA PHE A 25 36.09 24.56 26.26
C PHE A 25 35.33 23.27 26.58
N SER A 26 34.98 23.05 27.87
CA SER A 26 34.14 21.92 28.26
C SER A 26 32.72 22.04 27.70
N ILE A 27 32.13 23.25 27.78
CA ILE A 27 30.79 23.51 27.19
C ILE A 27 30.83 23.32 25.67
N LEU A 28 31.86 23.85 25.00
CA LEU A 28 32.06 23.70 23.56
C LEU A 28 32.24 22.21 23.18
N GLY A 29 33.00 21.46 23.99
CA GLY A 29 33.18 20.00 23.80
C GLY A 29 31.88 19.22 23.91
N VAL A 30 31.04 19.52 24.92
CA VAL A 30 29.72 18.94 25.07
C VAL A 30 28.79 19.29 23.91
N LEU A 31 28.83 20.55 23.46
CA LEU A 31 28.04 21.00 22.31
C LEU A 31 28.44 20.27 21.02
N LEU A 32 29.74 20.13 20.77
CA LEU A 32 30.28 19.41 19.61
C LEU A 32 29.90 17.91 19.68
N LEU A 33 29.95 17.29 20.86
CA LEU A 33 29.51 15.93 21.05
C LEU A 33 28.01 15.78 20.77
N ALA A 34 27.19 16.71 21.25
CA ALA A 34 25.76 16.72 20.99
C ALA A 34 25.46 16.84 19.48
N VAL A 35 26.14 17.76 18.78
CA VAL A 35 26.02 17.91 17.32
C VAL A 35 26.46 16.63 16.60
N ALA A 36 27.60 16.05 16.99
CA ALA A 36 28.07 14.79 16.40
C ALA A 36 27.09 13.63 16.60
N THR A 37 26.43 13.58 17.77
CA THR A 37 25.39 12.57 18.06
C THR A 37 24.17 12.75 17.16
N VAL A 38 23.69 13.99 17.01
CA VAL A 38 22.55 14.29 16.13
C VAL A 38 22.88 13.97 14.67
N VAL A 39 24.05 14.36 14.20
CA VAL A 39 24.51 14.07 12.83
C VAL A 39 24.67 12.56 12.63
N GLY A 40 25.26 11.84 13.57
CA GLY A 40 25.39 10.39 13.53
C GLY A 40 24.04 9.68 13.48
N TYR A 41 23.08 10.15 14.29
CA TYR A 41 21.70 9.64 14.27
C TYR A 41 21.00 9.92 12.94
N TYR A 42 21.15 11.13 12.40
CA TYR A 42 20.62 11.49 11.06
C TYR A 42 21.11 10.51 9.98
N TYR A 43 22.42 10.25 9.88
CA TYR A 43 22.95 9.33 8.88
C TYR A 43 22.54 7.88 9.13
N HIS A 44 22.35 7.49 10.39
CA HIS A 44 21.88 6.15 10.75
C HIS A 44 20.45 5.91 10.24
N ILE A 45 19.52 6.83 10.54
CA ILE A 45 18.13 6.72 10.07
C ILE A 45 18.04 6.85 8.55
N ARG A 46 18.76 7.83 7.96
CA ARG A 46 18.82 8.00 6.51
C ARG A 46 19.25 6.71 5.80
N GLY A 47 20.27 6.04 6.30
CA GLY A 47 20.78 4.79 5.70
C GLY A 47 19.82 3.60 5.78
N GLN A 48 18.81 3.65 6.64
CA GLN A 48 17.79 2.59 6.75
C GLN A 48 16.56 2.84 5.87
N ILE A 49 16.13 4.09 5.75
CA ILE A 49 14.86 4.48 5.13
C ILE A 49 15.07 4.98 3.69
N TYR A 50 16.13 5.75 3.45
CA TYR A 50 16.35 6.42 2.17
C TYR A 50 16.95 5.47 1.15
N VAL A 51 16.31 5.42 -0.02
CA VAL A 51 16.80 4.70 -1.20
C VAL A 51 16.99 5.71 -2.32
N GLU A 52 18.18 5.79 -2.87
CA GLU A 52 18.45 6.65 -4.02
C GLU A 52 17.67 6.15 -5.24
N SER A 53 16.77 6.99 -5.76
CA SER A 53 16.03 6.66 -6.96
C SER A 53 16.96 6.79 -8.17
N LYS A 54 17.09 5.71 -8.94
CA LYS A 54 17.75 5.75 -10.24
C LYS A 54 16.67 6.03 -11.29
N PRO A 55 16.68 7.20 -11.96
CA PRO A 55 15.72 7.47 -13.02
C PRO A 55 15.84 6.37 -14.09
N ASN A 56 14.70 5.91 -14.59
CA ASN A 56 14.68 4.95 -15.69
C ASN A 56 15.18 5.64 -16.96
N PRO A 57 16.27 5.20 -17.61
CA PRO A 57 16.93 5.94 -18.68
C PRO A 57 16.18 5.92 -20.02
N THR A 58 14.99 5.30 -20.10
CA THR A 58 14.41 4.92 -21.40
C THR A 58 13.33 5.83 -21.93
N LYS A 59 12.86 6.86 -21.20
CA LYS A 59 11.82 7.76 -21.73
C LYS A 59 12.04 9.21 -21.32
N GLU A 60 12.22 10.11 -22.30
CA GLU A 60 11.86 11.52 -22.13
C GLU A 60 10.34 11.62 -22.04
N VAL A 61 9.82 11.63 -20.82
CA VAL A 61 8.40 11.89 -20.60
C VAL A 61 8.26 13.39 -20.41
N THR A 62 7.64 14.03 -21.38
CA THR A 62 7.30 15.47 -21.32
C THR A 62 5.93 15.64 -20.68
N TYR A 63 5.85 15.49 -19.36
CA TYR A 63 4.71 15.99 -18.62
C TYR A 63 5.09 17.33 -17.99
N ASP A 64 4.20 18.31 -18.12
CA ASP A 64 4.40 19.61 -17.50
C ASP A 64 4.24 19.47 -15.98
N GLU A 65 5.32 19.71 -15.25
CA GLU A 65 5.23 19.89 -13.80
C GLU A 65 4.49 21.20 -13.51
N VAL A 66 3.46 21.13 -12.67
CA VAL A 66 2.71 22.31 -12.24
C VAL A 66 3.32 22.86 -10.96
N ASP A 67 3.85 24.07 -11.03
CA ASP A 67 4.44 24.76 -9.89
C ASP A 67 3.49 24.79 -8.68
N GLY A 68 3.98 24.41 -7.52
CA GLY A 68 3.21 24.39 -6.27
C GLY A 68 2.37 23.13 -6.05
N ILE A 69 2.41 22.15 -6.96
CA ILE A 69 1.81 20.83 -6.78
C ILE A 69 2.92 19.79 -6.59
N THR A 70 2.82 19.00 -5.55
CA THR A 70 3.76 17.90 -5.28
C THR A 70 2.99 16.60 -5.11
N ASN A 71 3.31 15.61 -5.94
CA ASN A 71 2.73 14.28 -5.89
C ASN A 71 3.69 13.30 -5.22
N VAL A 72 3.18 12.50 -4.29
CA VAL A 72 3.92 11.44 -3.60
C VAL A 72 3.14 10.15 -3.72
N LEU A 73 3.73 9.11 -4.28
CA LEU A 73 3.13 7.79 -4.35
C LEU A 73 3.28 7.06 -3.01
N LEU A 74 2.17 6.77 -2.35
CA LEU A 74 2.11 5.96 -1.14
C LEU A 74 1.79 4.52 -1.54
N ILE A 75 2.68 3.60 -1.20
CA ILE A 75 2.59 2.18 -1.56
C ILE A 75 2.48 1.35 -0.28
N GLY A 76 1.35 0.67 -0.11
CA GLY A 76 1.18 -0.35 0.94
C GLY A 76 1.46 -1.73 0.38
N THR A 77 2.36 -2.48 1.00
CA THR A 77 2.73 -3.83 0.57
C THR A 77 2.49 -4.86 1.67
N ASP A 78 2.16 -6.09 1.27
CA ASP A 78 2.00 -7.24 2.16
C ASP A 78 3.30 -8.01 2.41
N GLY A 79 4.42 -7.57 1.82
CA GLY A 79 5.75 -8.14 2.04
C GLY A 79 6.14 -8.14 3.52
N ARG A 80 6.70 -9.26 4.01
CA ARG A 80 7.17 -9.36 5.40
C ARG A 80 8.35 -8.45 5.66
N THR A 81 9.19 -8.30 4.66
CA THR A 81 10.24 -7.29 4.60
C THR A 81 10.10 -6.48 3.33
N LEU A 82 10.67 -5.29 3.29
CA LEU A 82 10.62 -4.45 2.09
C LEU A 82 11.62 -4.89 0.99
N ASP A 83 12.45 -5.86 1.28
CA ASP A 83 13.42 -6.44 0.34
C ASP A 83 12.86 -7.71 -0.34
N GLU A 84 11.73 -8.25 0.14
CA GLU A 84 11.06 -9.39 -0.50
C GLU A 84 10.15 -8.93 -1.64
N PRO A 85 10.08 -9.69 -2.75
CA PRO A 85 9.10 -9.45 -3.78
C PRO A 85 7.68 -9.55 -3.21
N ALA A 86 6.88 -8.52 -3.42
CA ALA A 86 5.51 -8.44 -2.92
C ALA A 86 4.62 -7.69 -3.92
N ARG A 87 3.31 -7.68 -3.69
CA ARG A 87 2.38 -6.87 -4.46
C ARG A 87 2.04 -5.59 -3.70
N SER A 88 1.72 -4.53 -4.44
CA SER A 88 1.16 -3.33 -3.83
C SER A 88 -0.35 -3.53 -3.58
N ASP A 89 -0.73 -3.65 -2.32
CA ASP A 89 -2.14 -3.80 -1.92
C ASP A 89 -2.87 -2.46 -1.78
N SER A 90 -2.12 -1.39 -1.58
CA SER A 90 -2.61 -0.02 -1.54
C SER A 90 -1.73 0.85 -2.45
N ILE A 91 -2.36 1.61 -3.35
CA ILE A 91 -1.73 2.50 -4.31
C ILE A 91 -2.45 3.83 -4.21
N ILE A 92 -1.83 4.81 -3.56
CA ILE A 92 -2.45 6.11 -3.28
C ILE A 92 -1.49 7.22 -3.67
N ILE A 93 -1.93 8.16 -4.48
CA ILE A 93 -1.20 9.37 -4.81
C ILE A 93 -1.66 10.47 -3.86
N ALA A 94 -0.75 10.90 -3.01
CA ALA A 94 -0.95 12.05 -2.12
C ALA A 94 -0.44 13.30 -2.82
N THR A 95 -1.35 14.21 -3.16
CA THR A 95 -1.06 15.47 -3.82
C THR A 95 -1.13 16.61 -2.81
N LEU A 96 -0.02 17.30 -2.61
CA LEU A 96 0.04 18.55 -1.86
C LEU A 96 -0.11 19.73 -2.83
N ASP A 97 -1.28 20.34 -2.80
CA ASP A 97 -1.61 21.52 -3.61
C ASP A 97 -1.38 22.81 -2.80
N ASN A 98 -0.20 23.37 -2.95
CA ASN A 98 0.17 24.63 -2.29
C ASN A 98 -0.54 25.85 -2.85
N ASN A 99 -1.05 25.77 -4.08
CA ASN A 99 -1.76 26.87 -4.73
C ASN A 99 -3.13 27.06 -4.09
N ASN A 100 -3.84 25.94 -3.87
CA ASN A 100 -5.19 25.94 -3.29
C ASN A 100 -5.22 25.60 -1.79
N LYS A 101 -4.04 25.32 -1.17
CA LYS A 101 -3.91 24.97 0.25
C LYS A 101 -4.68 23.69 0.63
N LYS A 102 -4.64 22.70 -0.24
CA LYS A 102 -5.35 21.43 -0.11
C LYS A 102 -4.40 20.24 -0.12
N VAL A 103 -4.88 19.14 0.43
CA VAL A 103 -4.31 17.81 0.21
C VAL A 103 -5.35 16.96 -0.50
N LYS A 104 -4.94 16.27 -1.55
CA LYS A 104 -5.80 15.38 -2.32
C LYS A 104 -5.25 13.97 -2.26
N LEU A 105 -6.13 12.98 -2.17
CA LEU A 105 -5.76 11.57 -2.21
C LEU A 105 -6.43 10.91 -3.41
N THR A 106 -5.64 10.43 -4.33
CA THR A 106 -6.12 9.63 -5.46
C THR A 106 -5.76 8.17 -5.22
N SER A 107 -6.77 7.34 -4.96
CA SER A 107 -6.63 5.92 -4.68
C SER A 107 -6.84 5.12 -5.96
N ILE A 108 -5.90 4.26 -6.34
CA ILE A 108 -6.03 3.38 -7.52
C ILE A 108 -6.27 1.96 -7.04
N MET A 109 -7.37 1.35 -7.48
CA MET A 109 -7.69 -0.03 -7.11
C MET A 109 -6.66 -0.98 -7.70
N ARG A 110 -6.09 -1.84 -6.85
CA ARG A 110 -4.99 -2.76 -7.18
C ARG A 110 -5.26 -3.72 -8.33
N ASP A 111 -6.55 -4.08 -8.53
CA ASP A 111 -6.98 -5.05 -9.55
C ASP A 111 -7.33 -4.38 -10.90
N THR A 112 -7.05 -3.07 -11.06
CA THR A 112 -7.24 -2.32 -12.32
C THR A 112 -6.23 -2.81 -13.37
N VAL A 113 -6.72 -3.18 -14.55
CA VAL A 113 -5.88 -3.62 -15.67
C VAL A 113 -5.29 -2.40 -16.37
N VAL A 114 -3.98 -2.41 -16.52
CA VAL A 114 -3.18 -1.36 -17.16
C VAL A 114 -2.08 -2.00 -18.02
N GLU A 115 -1.47 -1.21 -18.89
CA GLU A 115 -0.27 -1.62 -19.62
C GLU A 115 0.97 -1.39 -18.74
N ILE A 116 1.64 -2.48 -18.35
CA ILE A 116 2.89 -2.42 -17.57
C ILE A 116 4.06 -2.42 -18.56
N PRO A 117 4.94 -1.41 -18.54
CA PRO A 117 6.08 -1.31 -19.43
C PRO A 117 6.91 -2.60 -19.45
N GLU A 118 7.24 -3.09 -20.64
CA GLU A 118 7.96 -4.34 -20.91
C GLU A 118 7.21 -5.66 -20.54
N TYR A 119 6.07 -5.60 -19.85
CA TYR A 119 5.31 -6.78 -19.37
C TYR A 119 3.92 -6.93 -19.98
N GLY A 120 3.41 -5.88 -20.66
CA GLY A 120 2.08 -5.87 -21.24
C GLY A 120 0.95 -5.69 -20.24
N GLU A 121 -0.29 -6.05 -20.64
CA GLU A 121 -1.47 -5.87 -19.80
C GLU A 121 -1.47 -6.78 -18.58
N ASP A 122 -1.56 -6.17 -17.39
CA ASP A 122 -1.79 -6.87 -16.12
C ASP A 122 -2.45 -5.94 -15.10
N LYS A 123 -2.80 -6.49 -13.93
CA LYS A 123 -3.27 -5.70 -12.78
C LYS A 123 -2.17 -4.73 -12.36
N ILE A 124 -2.53 -3.49 -12.04
CA ILE A 124 -1.56 -2.45 -11.69
C ILE A 124 -0.66 -2.84 -10.51
N ASN A 125 -1.16 -3.65 -9.55
CA ASN A 125 -0.37 -4.10 -8.41
C ASN A 125 0.74 -5.11 -8.79
N ALA A 126 0.67 -5.73 -9.97
CA ALA A 126 1.72 -6.60 -10.48
C ALA A 126 2.97 -5.80 -10.89
N ALA A 127 2.82 -4.53 -11.27
CA ALA A 127 3.95 -3.67 -11.62
C ALA A 127 4.98 -3.58 -10.49
N PHE A 128 4.50 -3.39 -9.24
CA PHE A 128 5.40 -3.38 -8.08
C PHE A 128 6.14 -4.72 -7.91
N ALA A 129 5.43 -5.84 -8.06
CA ALA A 129 6.02 -7.16 -7.93
C ALA A 129 7.06 -7.42 -9.03
N TYR A 130 6.74 -7.11 -10.30
CA TYR A 130 7.66 -7.29 -11.42
C TYR A 130 8.90 -6.39 -11.30
N GLY A 131 8.72 -5.13 -10.92
CA GLY A 131 9.84 -4.22 -10.68
C GLY A 131 10.75 -4.70 -9.54
N SER A 132 10.18 -5.31 -8.50
CA SER A 132 10.95 -5.80 -7.35
C SER A 132 11.88 -6.96 -7.68
N ILE A 133 11.49 -7.83 -8.61
CA ILE A 133 12.31 -8.97 -9.03
C ILE A 133 13.23 -8.66 -10.23
N ASN A 134 13.12 -7.46 -10.82
CA ASN A 134 14.06 -7.03 -11.84
C ASN A 134 15.49 -6.96 -11.27
N GLU A 135 16.44 -7.39 -12.06
CA GLU A 135 17.84 -7.33 -11.70
C GLU A 135 18.44 -5.96 -12.08
N ASP A 136 19.38 -5.51 -11.26
CA ASP A 136 20.21 -4.35 -11.57
C ASP A 136 21.40 -4.75 -12.48
N GLU A 137 22.30 -3.80 -12.75
CA GLU A 137 23.52 -4.02 -13.55
C GLU A 137 24.50 -5.06 -12.97
N ASN A 138 24.35 -5.40 -11.69
CA ASN A 138 25.17 -6.40 -11.00
C ASN A 138 24.48 -7.78 -10.94
N GLY A 139 23.24 -7.91 -11.41
CA GLY A 139 22.44 -9.13 -11.33
C GLY A 139 21.77 -9.33 -9.96
N GLU A 140 21.64 -8.26 -9.17
CA GLU A 140 20.92 -8.30 -7.89
C GLU A 140 19.51 -7.75 -8.07
N MET A 141 18.52 -8.37 -7.38
CA MET A 141 17.14 -7.89 -7.41
C MET A 141 17.04 -6.46 -6.89
N ARG A 142 16.30 -5.62 -7.60
CA ARG A 142 16.10 -4.20 -7.24
C ARG A 142 15.19 -4.00 -6.02
N GLY A 143 14.45 -5.03 -5.59
CA GLY A 143 13.60 -4.99 -4.40
C GLY A 143 12.58 -3.85 -4.44
N ALA A 144 12.32 -3.24 -3.28
CA ALA A 144 11.31 -2.19 -3.15
C ALA A 144 11.53 -0.98 -4.07
N GLU A 145 12.78 -0.60 -4.35
CA GLU A 145 13.11 0.51 -5.26
C GLU A 145 12.67 0.20 -6.68
N GLY A 146 13.01 -1.00 -7.18
CA GLY A 146 12.60 -1.44 -8.51
C GLY A 146 11.09 -1.53 -8.63
N GLY A 147 10.43 -2.05 -7.59
CA GLY A 147 8.96 -2.11 -7.51
C GLY A 147 8.30 -0.74 -7.60
N ALA A 148 8.77 0.24 -6.81
CA ALA A 148 8.25 1.60 -6.85
C ALA A 148 8.52 2.26 -8.21
N SER A 149 9.72 2.07 -8.76
CA SER A 149 10.11 2.64 -10.06
C SER A 149 9.20 2.17 -11.17
N LEU A 150 8.97 0.84 -11.30
CA LEU A 150 8.10 0.31 -12.35
C LEU A 150 6.63 0.69 -12.13
N LEU A 151 6.16 0.75 -10.87
CA LEU A 151 4.80 1.18 -10.58
C LEU A 151 4.58 2.67 -10.93
N MET A 152 5.54 3.56 -10.61
CA MET A 152 5.48 4.97 -11.02
C MET A 152 5.46 5.10 -12.55
N GLU A 153 6.36 4.42 -13.26
CA GLU A 153 6.38 4.39 -14.72
C GLU A 153 5.06 3.86 -15.31
N THR A 154 4.47 2.84 -14.68
CA THR A 154 3.17 2.30 -15.09
C THR A 154 2.06 3.34 -14.93
N ILE A 155 2.04 4.09 -13.81
CA ILE A 155 1.07 5.16 -13.60
C ILE A 155 1.29 6.29 -14.61
N GLU A 156 2.51 6.70 -14.87
CA GLU A 156 2.84 7.71 -15.87
C GLU A 156 2.35 7.33 -17.27
N ASN A 157 2.65 6.10 -17.70
CA ASN A 157 2.29 5.63 -19.03
C ASN A 157 0.78 5.52 -19.27
N ASN A 158 0.02 5.14 -18.23
CA ASN A 158 -1.42 4.89 -18.37
C ASN A 158 -2.28 6.10 -18.02
N PHE A 159 -1.84 6.93 -17.08
CA PHE A 159 -2.64 8.06 -16.60
C PHE A 159 -2.02 9.42 -16.91
N GLY A 160 -0.85 9.48 -17.54
CA GLY A 160 -0.19 10.74 -17.88
C GLY A 160 0.22 11.59 -16.69
N LEU A 161 0.46 10.98 -15.53
CA LEU A 161 0.84 11.66 -14.30
C LEU A 161 2.30 11.40 -13.95
N HIS A 162 3.13 12.43 -13.96
CA HIS A 162 4.53 12.32 -13.52
C HIS A 162 4.64 12.10 -12.02
N LEU A 163 5.43 11.09 -11.63
CA LEU A 163 5.71 10.72 -10.25
C LEU A 163 7.22 10.53 -10.05
N ASP A 164 7.81 11.31 -9.18
CA ASP A 164 9.22 11.24 -8.84
C ASP A 164 9.48 10.87 -7.36
N LYS A 165 8.44 10.82 -6.55
CA LYS A 165 8.51 10.59 -5.11
C LYS A 165 7.63 9.44 -4.67
N TYR A 166 8.16 8.59 -3.77
CA TYR A 166 7.39 7.51 -3.19
C TYR A 166 7.68 7.28 -1.72
N ILE A 167 6.72 6.66 -1.04
CA ILE A 167 6.84 6.09 0.30
C ILE A 167 6.25 4.69 0.26
N ILE A 168 7.03 3.68 0.62
CA ILE A 168 6.59 2.29 0.74
C ILE A 168 6.50 1.97 2.23
N VAL A 169 5.39 1.34 2.62
CA VAL A 169 5.16 0.85 3.98
C VAL A 169 4.62 -0.57 3.95
N ASN A 170 5.13 -1.45 4.79
CA ASN A 170 4.56 -2.77 5.01
C ASN A 170 3.55 -2.76 6.16
N PHE A 171 2.92 -3.91 6.44
CA PHE A 171 1.91 -4.02 7.52
C PHE A 171 2.48 -3.70 8.91
N TRP A 172 3.72 -4.09 9.19
CA TRP A 172 4.38 -3.80 10.47
C TRP A 172 4.63 -2.31 10.68
N GLY A 173 5.05 -1.61 9.63
CA GLY A 173 5.22 -0.15 9.66
C GLY A 173 3.89 0.58 9.83
N PHE A 174 2.85 0.09 9.17
CA PHE A 174 1.50 0.64 9.34
C PHE A 174 0.99 0.48 10.78
N GLU A 175 1.12 -0.71 11.38
CA GLU A 175 0.77 -0.93 12.78
C GLU A 175 1.60 -0.05 13.71
N ALA A 176 2.93 -0.03 13.51
CA ALA A 176 3.85 0.70 14.38
C ALA A 176 3.58 2.21 14.41
N ILE A 177 3.31 2.86 13.26
CA ILE A 177 2.99 4.30 13.25
C ILE A 177 1.71 4.59 14.03
N ILE A 178 0.67 3.76 13.86
CA ILE A 178 -0.61 3.95 14.54
C ILE A 178 -0.46 3.79 16.05
N ASP A 179 0.29 2.79 16.50
CA ASP A 179 0.54 2.57 17.92
C ASP A 179 1.37 3.69 18.54
N GLU A 180 2.40 4.17 17.84
CA GLU A 180 3.26 5.29 18.30
C GLU A 180 2.50 6.61 18.43
N ILE A 181 1.51 6.86 17.57
CA ILE A 181 0.64 8.07 17.69
C ILE A 181 -0.51 7.88 18.66
N GLY A 182 -0.67 6.69 19.26
CA GLY A 182 -1.68 6.39 20.28
C GLY A 182 -3.02 5.95 19.72
N GLY A 183 -3.04 5.32 18.54
CA GLY A 183 -4.24 4.83 17.85
C GLY A 183 -4.93 5.87 16.98
N ILE A 184 -5.89 5.43 16.20
CA ILE A 184 -6.75 6.27 15.34
C ILE A 184 -8.22 6.12 15.74
N GLU A 185 -9.05 7.10 15.39
CA GLU A 185 -10.49 7.03 15.62
C GLU A 185 -11.22 6.56 14.36
N ALA A 186 -12.10 5.58 14.51
CA ALA A 186 -12.94 5.09 13.42
C ALA A 186 -14.37 4.85 13.91
N ASP A 187 -15.36 5.21 13.09
CA ASP A 187 -16.77 4.95 13.33
C ASP A 187 -17.13 3.58 12.73
N ILE A 188 -17.12 2.55 13.58
CA ILE A 188 -17.30 1.15 13.18
C ILE A 188 -18.76 0.84 12.94
N LYS A 189 -19.05 0.27 11.77
CA LYS A 189 -20.38 -0.20 11.39
C LYS A 189 -20.61 -1.63 11.87
N ASP A 190 -21.88 -1.99 12.08
CA ASP A 190 -22.25 -3.34 12.52
C ASP A 190 -21.70 -4.45 11.62
N TYR A 191 -21.81 -4.27 10.31
CA TYR A 191 -21.29 -5.23 9.31
C TYR A 191 -19.77 -5.31 9.19
N GLU A 192 -19.02 -4.38 9.81
CA GLU A 192 -17.55 -4.35 9.78
C GLU A 192 -16.93 -5.16 10.93
N ILE A 193 -17.66 -5.38 12.03
CA ILE A 193 -17.12 -5.99 13.25
C ILE A 193 -16.52 -7.38 12.98
N ASP A 194 -17.27 -8.25 12.33
CA ASP A 194 -16.82 -9.62 12.05
C ASP A 194 -15.62 -9.63 11.09
N GLU A 195 -15.63 -8.75 10.08
CA GLU A 195 -14.52 -8.63 9.13
C GLU A 195 -13.26 -8.05 9.79
N ILE A 196 -13.36 -7.05 10.67
CA ILE A 196 -12.21 -6.57 11.44
C ILE A 196 -11.63 -7.71 12.25
N ASN A 197 -12.45 -8.40 13.04
CA ASN A 197 -12.01 -9.44 13.96
C ASN A 197 -11.39 -10.65 13.23
N LYS A 198 -11.83 -10.95 12.03
CA LYS A 198 -11.27 -12.00 11.17
C LYS A 198 -9.79 -11.75 10.80
N TYR A 199 -9.41 -10.50 10.60
CA TYR A 199 -8.06 -10.14 10.15
C TYR A 199 -7.12 -9.71 11.29
N ILE A 200 -7.62 -9.56 12.53
CA ILE A 200 -6.76 -9.28 13.69
C ILE A 200 -5.76 -10.43 13.87
N GLY A 201 -4.48 -10.11 13.88
CA GLY A 201 -3.39 -11.05 14.06
C GLY A 201 -2.98 -11.87 12.85
N GLU A 202 -3.74 -11.80 11.73
CA GLU A 202 -3.45 -12.58 10.53
C GLU A 202 -2.11 -12.19 9.90
N ALA A 203 -1.83 -10.89 9.79
CA ALA A 203 -0.64 -10.41 9.11
C ALA A 203 0.62 -10.44 9.99
N THR A 204 0.51 -10.02 11.23
CA THR A 204 1.67 -9.77 12.12
C THR A 204 1.80 -10.75 13.28
N GLY A 205 0.80 -11.61 13.47
CA GLY A 205 0.84 -12.71 14.43
C GLY A 205 0.61 -12.31 15.90
N VAL A 206 0.39 -11.03 16.18
CA VAL A 206 0.04 -10.54 17.53
C VAL A 206 -1.49 -10.39 17.60
N ASN A 207 -2.12 -10.83 18.67
CA ASN A 207 -3.56 -10.75 18.82
C ASN A 207 -3.96 -9.53 19.67
N SER A 208 -4.50 -8.53 19.03
CA SER A 208 -5.21 -7.44 19.71
C SER A 208 -6.59 -7.90 20.17
N PRO A 209 -7.18 -7.25 21.20
CA PRO A 209 -8.55 -7.51 21.58
C PRO A 209 -9.51 -7.34 20.38
N PRO A 210 -10.56 -8.19 20.27
CA PRO A 210 -11.55 -8.04 19.24
C PRO A 210 -12.39 -6.77 19.45
N ILE A 211 -12.90 -6.22 18.36
CA ILE A 211 -13.93 -5.18 18.38
C ILE A 211 -15.27 -5.84 18.68
N THR A 212 -16.03 -5.29 19.65
CA THR A 212 -17.30 -5.86 20.10
C THR A 212 -18.47 -4.89 19.98
N GLU A 213 -18.21 -3.61 19.75
CA GLU A 213 -19.22 -2.55 19.72
C GLU A 213 -19.11 -1.74 18.42
N THR A 214 -20.22 -1.16 18.02
CA THR A 214 -20.31 -0.21 16.90
C THR A 214 -20.03 1.23 17.35
N GLY A 215 -19.90 2.13 16.40
CA GLY A 215 -19.72 3.57 16.66
C GLY A 215 -18.27 3.98 16.76
N LEU A 216 -18.06 5.20 17.27
CA LEU A 216 -16.73 5.81 17.32
C LEU A 216 -15.85 5.12 18.37
N GLN A 217 -14.74 4.55 17.92
CA GLN A 217 -13.78 3.84 18.75
C GLN A 217 -12.35 4.20 18.38
N THR A 218 -11.44 4.07 19.35
CA THR A 218 -10.00 4.18 19.11
C THR A 218 -9.46 2.81 18.75
N LEU A 219 -8.89 2.67 17.56
CA LEU A 219 -8.26 1.46 17.06
C LEU A 219 -6.75 1.53 17.29
N ASN A 220 -6.16 0.45 17.78
CA ASN A 220 -4.70 0.27 17.77
C ASN A 220 -4.21 -0.10 16.37
N GLY A 221 -2.89 -0.25 16.17
CA GLY A 221 -2.29 -0.51 14.88
C GLY A 221 -2.88 -1.72 14.17
N GLN A 222 -3.04 -2.83 14.87
CA GLN A 222 -3.55 -4.09 14.32
C GLN A 222 -5.04 -4.02 13.97
N GLN A 223 -5.85 -3.42 14.83
CA GLN A 223 -7.27 -3.20 14.57
C GLN A 223 -7.47 -2.24 13.38
N ALA A 224 -6.65 -1.19 13.30
CA ALA A 224 -6.68 -0.24 12.19
C ALA A 224 -6.23 -0.86 10.86
N LEU A 225 -5.20 -1.74 10.88
CA LEU A 225 -4.80 -2.52 9.71
C LEU A 225 -5.94 -3.42 9.23
N SER A 226 -6.59 -4.13 10.15
CA SER A 226 -7.74 -4.99 9.85
C SER A 226 -8.89 -4.19 9.26
N TYR A 227 -9.23 -3.03 9.84
CA TYR A 227 -10.23 -2.10 9.34
C TYR A 227 -9.94 -1.61 7.92
N ALA A 228 -8.69 -1.23 7.63
CA ALA A 228 -8.26 -0.76 6.32
C ALA A 228 -8.24 -1.87 5.23
N ARG A 229 -8.27 -3.15 5.63
CA ARG A 229 -8.25 -4.32 4.74
C ARG A 229 -9.63 -4.88 4.40
N ILE A 230 -10.70 -4.44 5.05
CA ILE A 230 -12.07 -4.91 4.79
C ILE A 230 -12.44 -4.69 3.32
N ARG A 231 -12.95 -5.76 2.66
CA ARG A 231 -13.37 -5.71 1.24
C ARG A 231 -14.58 -6.55 0.89
N TYR A 232 -15.07 -7.39 1.80
CA TYR A 232 -16.14 -8.36 1.49
C TYR A 232 -17.51 -7.94 2.03
N VAL A 233 -17.62 -6.78 2.66
CA VAL A 233 -18.86 -6.21 3.18
C VAL A 233 -19.01 -4.76 2.73
N GLY A 234 -20.24 -4.23 2.84
CA GLY A 234 -20.57 -2.89 2.36
C GLY A 234 -20.40 -2.76 0.85
N ASN A 235 -19.84 -1.65 0.39
CA ASN A 235 -19.53 -1.41 -1.02
C ASN A 235 -18.13 -1.92 -1.44
N GLY A 236 -17.64 -2.97 -0.77
CA GLY A 236 -16.46 -3.71 -1.17
C GLY A 236 -15.18 -2.86 -1.28
N ASN A 237 -14.55 -2.91 -2.46
CA ASN A 237 -13.30 -2.21 -2.72
C ASN A 237 -13.42 -0.66 -2.66
N PHE A 238 -14.59 -0.10 -2.95
CA PHE A 238 -14.83 1.34 -2.84
C PHE A 238 -14.75 1.81 -1.40
N GLU A 239 -15.48 1.18 -0.49
CA GLU A 239 -15.40 1.50 0.93
C GLU A 239 -14.01 1.20 1.54
N ARG A 240 -13.28 0.21 0.99
CA ARG A 240 -11.89 -0.03 1.39
C ARG A 240 -11.03 1.20 1.10
N GLY A 241 -11.13 1.78 -0.09
CA GLY A 241 -10.41 3.02 -0.45
C GLY A 241 -10.76 4.18 0.48
N GLU A 242 -12.05 4.35 0.81
CA GLU A 242 -12.49 5.35 1.78
C GLU A 242 -11.91 5.12 3.18
N ARG A 243 -11.93 3.86 3.67
CA ARG A 243 -11.35 3.52 4.98
C ARG A 243 -9.85 3.82 5.02
N GLN A 244 -9.10 3.46 3.98
CA GLN A 244 -7.67 3.78 3.87
C GLN A 244 -7.42 5.29 3.89
N SER A 245 -8.19 6.05 3.16
CA SER A 245 -8.08 7.52 3.15
C SER A 245 -8.42 8.14 4.52
N LYS A 246 -9.46 7.63 5.20
CA LYS A 246 -9.81 8.06 6.57
C LYS A 246 -8.68 7.77 7.56
N VAL A 247 -8.05 6.60 7.46
CA VAL A 247 -6.89 6.24 8.29
C VAL A 247 -5.72 7.17 8.05
N LEU A 248 -5.39 7.47 6.79
CA LEU A 248 -4.32 8.40 6.44
C LEU A 248 -4.59 9.81 6.98
N LEU A 249 -5.83 10.30 6.89
CA LEU A 249 -6.23 11.58 7.48
C LEU A 249 -6.03 11.60 8.99
N GLN A 250 -6.42 10.53 9.68
CA GLN A 250 -6.25 10.39 11.14
C GLN A 250 -4.77 10.35 11.53
N ILE A 251 -3.94 9.59 10.80
CA ILE A 251 -2.49 9.57 11.01
C ILE A 251 -1.90 10.97 10.86
N ALA A 252 -2.21 11.67 9.77
CA ALA A 252 -1.72 13.01 9.50
C ALA A 252 -2.17 14.02 10.57
N THR A 253 -3.43 13.93 11.01
CA THR A 253 -3.99 14.80 12.06
C THR A 253 -3.28 14.56 13.39
N LYS A 254 -3.16 13.31 13.81
CA LYS A 254 -2.50 12.95 15.07
C LYS A 254 -1.00 13.27 15.06
N LEU A 255 -0.31 13.10 13.93
CA LEU A 255 1.08 13.52 13.79
C LEU A 255 1.26 15.03 14.02
N LYS A 256 0.32 15.88 13.64
CA LYS A 256 0.39 17.34 13.95
C LYS A 256 0.30 17.62 15.46
N GLU A 257 -0.33 16.76 16.22
CA GLU A 257 -0.57 16.91 17.67
C GLU A 257 0.51 16.24 18.53
N VAL A 258 1.28 15.34 17.95
CA VAL A 258 2.33 14.58 18.65
C VAL A 258 3.42 15.51 19.16
N ASN A 259 3.84 15.29 20.42
CA ASN A 259 5.00 15.98 20.98
C ASN A 259 6.25 15.72 20.10
N PRO A 260 7.02 16.76 19.68
CA PRO A 260 8.18 16.59 18.82
C PRO A 260 9.24 15.57 19.30
N ILE A 261 9.32 15.31 20.60
CA ILE A 261 10.22 14.27 21.14
C ILE A 261 9.82 12.87 20.66
N LYS A 262 8.54 12.61 20.45
CA LYS A 262 8.04 11.32 19.93
C LYS A 262 8.41 11.05 18.47
N TYR A 263 8.76 12.06 17.68
CA TYR A 263 9.22 11.83 16.30
C TYR A 263 10.46 10.96 16.22
N VAL A 264 11.30 10.96 17.28
CA VAL A 264 12.46 10.08 17.35
C VAL A 264 12.04 8.61 17.53
N SER A 265 11.03 8.32 18.37
CA SER A 265 10.52 6.95 18.53
C SER A 265 9.80 6.48 17.30
N ILE A 266 8.99 7.33 16.67
CA ILE A 266 8.31 7.04 15.39
C ILE A 266 9.34 6.71 14.30
N ALA A 267 10.37 7.54 14.11
CA ALA A 267 11.41 7.31 13.13
C ALA A 267 12.15 5.97 13.37
N ASN A 268 12.44 5.63 14.62
CA ASN A 268 13.06 4.34 14.96
C ASN A 268 12.13 3.15 14.70
N ALA A 269 10.84 3.27 15.02
CA ALA A 269 9.86 2.23 14.78
C ALA A 269 9.67 1.95 13.28
N LEU A 270 9.74 3.00 12.45
CA LEU A 270 9.56 2.92 11.01
C LEU A 270 10.82 2.58 10.23
N ALA A 271 12.01 2.68 10.83
CA ALA A 271 13.28 2.65 10.11
C ALA A 271 13.52 1.40 9.24
N LYS A 272 12.91 0.25 9.61
CA LYS A 272 13.01 -1.01 8.85
C LYS A 272 11.77 -1.31 8.00
N GLU A 273 10.68 -0.63 8.27
CA GLU A 273 9.35 -0.92 7.76
C GLU A 273 8.90 0.11 6.71
N VAL A 274 9.76 1.09 6.42
CA VAL A 274 9.50 2.16 5.45
C VAL A 274 10.70 2.33 4.53
N LYS A 275 10.45 2.48 3.23
CA LYS A 275 11.45 2.90 2.24
C LYS A 275 10.92 4.11 1.46
N THR A 276 11.79 5.05 1.15
CA THR A 276 11.44 6.24 0.38
C THR A 276 12.65 6.83 -0.32
N ASN A 277 12.43 7.49 -1.43
CA ASN A 277 13.43 8.32 -2.09
C ASN A 277 13.34 9.82 -1.69
N ILE A 278 12.48 10.15 -0.73
CA ILE A 278 12.38 11.50 -0.17
C ILE A 278 13.44 11.66 0.90
N ASP A 279 14.36 12.60 0.71
CA ASP A 279 15.39 12.89 1.71
C ASP A 279 14.78 13.55 2.95
N ILE A 280 15.43 13.39 4.12
CA ILE A 280 14.92 13.90 5.40
C ILE A 280 14.66 15.42 5.37
N PRO A 281 15.53 16.27 4.83
CA PRO A 281 15.24 17.70 4.67
C PRO A 281 13.98 17.97 3.84
N GLU A 282 13.78 17.25 2.75
CA GLU A 282 12.59 17.36 1.91
C GLU A 282 11.34 16.88 2.63
N ALA A 283 11.40 15.71 3.30
CA ALA A 283 10.32 15.21 4.13
C ALA A 283 9.89 16.19 5.22
N LEU A 284 10.85 16.85 5.87
CA LEU A 284 10.58 17.89 6.85
C LEU A 284 9.94 19.15 6.22
N ASN A 285 10.32 19.51 5.00
CA ASN A 285 9.71 20.63 4.27
C ASN A 285 8.26 20.30 3.88
N LEU A 286 7.99 19.09 3.38
CA LEU A 286 6.64 18.62 3.08
C LEU A 286 5.76 18.58 4.36
N ALA A 287 6.30 18.01 5.45
CA ALA A 287 5.61 17.98 6.73
C ALA A 287 5.30 19.38 7.27
N TYR A 288 6.26 20.31 7.17
CA TYR A 288 6.07 21.72 7.55
C TYR A 288 5.00 22.39 6.70
N THR A 289 4.97 22.12 5.40
CA THR A 289 3.97 22.67 4.49
C THR A 289 2.57 22.17 4.86
N ILE A 290 2.41 20.87 5.12
CA ILE A 290 1.14 20.27 5.60
C ILE A 290 0.75 20.88 6.96
N TYR A 291 1.71 21.04 7.87
CA TYR A 291 1.45 21.67 9.17
C TYR A 291 0.90 23.09 9.05
N LYS A 292 1.33 23.84 8.03
CA LYS A 292 0.89 25.22 7.77
C LYS A 292 -0.48 25.33 7.12
N LEU A 293 -1.06 24.24 6.64
CA LEU A 293 -2.40 24.25 6.07
C LEU A 293 -3.41 24.70 7.14
N PRO A 294 -4.34 25.60 6.80
CA PRO A 294 -5.32 26.13 7.76
C PRO A 294 -6.28 25.05 8.27
N THR A 295 -6.66 24.14 7.40
CA THR A 295 -7.43 22.93 7.71
C THR A 295 -6.71 21.73 7.12
N LEU A 296 -6.84 20.55 7.74
CA LEU A 296 -6.35 19.32 7.20
C LEU A 296 -7.57 18.47 6.78
N GLU A 297 -8.10 18.82 5.63
CA GLU A 297 -9.15 18.07 4.96
C GLU A 297 -8.58 17.45 3.70
N PHE A 298 -8.90 16.18 3.45
CA PHE A 298 -8.48 15.48 2.24
C PHE A 298 -9.64 15.44 1.26
N GLU A 299 -9.40 15.98 0.06
CA GLU A 299 -10.24 15.67 -1.08
C GLU A 299 -9.84 14.29 -1.61
N GLN A 300 -10.81 13.49 -2.02
CA GLN A 300 -10.57 12.09 -2.39
C GLN A 300 -11.10 11.79 -3.78
N LEU A 301 -10.30 11.04 -4.53
CA LEU A 301 -10.67 10.45 -5.81
C LEU A 301 -10.39 8.95 -5.76
N GLN A 302 -11.34 8.14 -6.16
CA GLN A 302 -11.17 6.70 -6.35
C GLN A 302 -11.07 6.38 -7.84
N ILE A 303 -10.04 5.66 -8.25
CA ILE A 303 -9.89 5.10 -9.59
C ILE A 303 -10.00 3.57 -9.49
N PRO A 304 -10.89 2.95 -10.26
CA PRO A 304 -11.81 3.57 -11.22
C PRO A 304 -13.02 4.23 -10.56
N GLN A 305 -13.70 5.10 -11.33
CA GLN A 305 -15.07 5.52 -11.07
C GLN A 305 -16.00 4.36 -11.41
N ALA A 306 -17.00 4.12 -10.57
CA ALA A 306 -17.87 2.93 -10.68
C ALA A 306 -18.60 2.89 -12.04
N GLU A 307 -19.06 4.03 -12.51
CA GLU A 307 -19.82 4.20 -13.75
C GLU A 307 -18.97 4.00 -15.02
N LEU A 308 -17.65 4.07 -14.87
CA LEU A 308 -16.68 3.91 -15.97
C LEU A 308 -15.93 2.56 -15.93
N ILE A 309 -16.42 1.62 -15.12
CA ILE A 309 -15.95 0.24 -15.16
C ILE A 309 -16.58 -0.44 -16.37
N VAL A 310 -15.75 -0.86 -17.30
CA VAL A 310 -16.16 -1.63 -18.48
C VAL A 310 -16.65 -3.00 -18.08
N ARG A 311 -15.89 -3.65 -17.20
CA ARG A 311 -16.20 -5.00 -16.68
C ARG A 311 -15.37 -5.26 -15.41
N ASP A 312 -15.96 -5.94 -14.45
CA ASP A 312 -15.37 -6.41 -13.19
C ASP A 312 -15.44 -7.95 -13.14
N TYR A 313 -14.64 -8.60 -13.96
CA TYR A 313 -14.71 -10.04 -14.15
C TYR A 313 -13.35 -10.64 -14.52
N TYR A 314 -13.30 -11.95 -14.72
CA TYR A 314 -12.14 -12.65 -15.24
C TYR A 314 -11.79 -12.18 -16.64
N TYR A 315 -10.51 -11.91 -16.87
CA TYR A 315 -10.00 -11.41 -18.14
C TYR A 315 -8.71 -12.13 -18.52
N LYS A 316 -8.73 -12.82 -19.65
CA LYS A 316 -7.60 -13.63 -20.14
C LYS A 316 -7.12 -14.60 -19.05
N ASP A 317 -5.80 -14.61 -18.77
CA ASP A 317 -5.12 -15.37 -17.71
C ASP A 317 -4.95 -14.57 -16.40
N LYS A 318 -5.53 -13.38 -16.30
CA LYS A 318 -5.28 -12.45 -15.18
C LYS A 318 -6.20 -12.69 -13.96
N GLY A 319 -7.15 -13.60 -14.08
CA GLY A 319 -8.16 -13.81 -13.04
C GLY A 319 -9.14 -12.64 -12.95
N TRP A 320 -9.77 -12.47 -11.79
CA TRP A 320 -10.70 -11.37 -11.56
C TRP A 320 -9.95 -10.02 -11.55
N CYS A 321 -10.43 -9.07 -12.33
CA CYS A 321 -9.83 -7.76 -12.48
C CYS A 321 -10.85 -6.70 -12.90
N LEU A 322 -10.44 -5.45 -12.92
CA LEU A 322 -11.24 -4.30 -13.30
C LEU A 322 -10.75 -3.79 -14.66
N LEU A 323 -11.59 -3.92 -15.68
CA LEU A 323 -11.38 -3.30 -17.00
C LEU A 323 -12.06 -1.93 -16.98
N ILE A 324 -11.35 -0.90 -17.37
CA ILE A 324 -11.79 0.49 -17.23
C ILE A 324 -11.66 1.26 -18.54
N ASP A 325 -12.38 2.36 -18.69
CA ASP A 325 -12.08 3.37 -19.69
C ASP A 325 -10.86 4.18 -19.23
N LEU A 326 -9.67 3.74 -19.67
CA LEU A 326 -8.41 4.30 -19.21
C LEU A 326 -8.20 5.76 -19.63
N GLU A 327 -8.60 6.11 -20.85
CA GLU A 327 -8.45 7.47 -21.38
C GLU A 327 -9.25 8.47 -20.55
N GLN A 328 -10.50 8.13 -20.26
CA GLN A 328 -11.37 9.00 -19.47
C GLN A 328 -10.92 9.10 -18.01
N HIS A 329 -10.43 7.99 -17.43
CA HIS A 329 -9.85 8.01 -16.07
C HIS A 329 -8.54 8.81 -15.99
N SER A 330 -7.73 8.82 -17.04
CA SER A 330 -6.54 9.68 -17.12
C SER A 330 -6.93 11.16 -17.05
N GLN A 331 -7.94 11.57 -17.84
CA GLN A 331 -8.45 12.95 -17.80
C GLN A 331 -9.05 13.31 -16.44
N ILE A 332 -9.86 12.43 -15.85
CA ILE A 332 -10.45 12.63 -14.51
C ILE A 332 -9.37 12.81 -13.46
N MET A 333 -8.33 11.99 -13.48
CA MET A 333 -7.21 12.09 -12.54
C MET A 333 -6.47 13.41 -12.70
N HIS A 334 -6.17 13.81 -13.92
CA HIS A 334 -5.52 15.08 -14.25
C HIS A 334 -6.34 16.28 -13.77
N ASP A 335 -7.63 16.29 -14.08
CA ASP A 335 -8.54 17.37 -13.70
C ASP A 335 -8.71 17.50 -12.19
N PHE A 336 -8.79 16.37 -11.49
CA PHE A 336 -8.83 16.36 -10.01
C PHE A 336 -7.54 16.89 -9.42
N ILE A 337 -6.38 16.41 -9.87
CA ILE A 337 -5.09 16.77 -9.28
C ILE A 337 -4.73 18.23 -9.57
N PHE A 338 -4.84 18.66 -10.83
CA PHE A 338 -4.30 19.95 -11.29
C PHE A 338 -5.35 21.06 -11.41
N ASN A 339 -6.60 20.72 -11.78
CA ASN A 339 -7.62 21.69 -12.08
C ASN A 339 -8.67 21.85 -10.96
N ASN A 340 -8.61 21.08 -9.88
CA ASN A 340 -9.59 21.05 -8.78
C ASN A 340 -11.01 20.72 -9.27
N ILE A 341 -11.15 19.87 -10.27
CA ILE A 341 -12.43 19.43 -10.79
C ILE A 341 -12.74 18.06 -10.19
N THR A 342 -13.81 17.98 -9.42
CA THR A 342 -14.36 16.71 -8.94
C THR A 342 -15.16 16.05 -10.07
N PRO A 343 -14.98 14.76 -10.37
CA PRO A 343 -15.71 14.09 -11.42
C PRO A 343 -17.23 14.13 -11.16
N ASN A 344 -17.97 14.39 -12.23
CA ASN A 344 -19.44 14.37 -12.24
C ASN A 344 -19.93 13.23 -13.15
N PRO A 345 -20.56 12.17 -12.60
CA PRO A 345 -21.02 11.04 -13.39
C PRO A 345 -21.98 11.39 -14.54
N GLU A 346 -22.72 12.50 -14.43
CA GLU A 346 -23.62 12.96 -15.50
C GLU A 346 -22.88 13.49 -16.75
N GLU A 347 -21.59 13.79 -16.61
CA GLU A 347 -20.74 14.33 -17.70
C GLU A 347 -19.83 13.27 -18.31
N PHE A 348 -19.90 12.01 -17.88
CA PHE A 348 -19.08 10.93 -18.41
C PHE A 348 -19.42 10.59 -19.85
N ASP A 349 -18.38 10.37 -20.67
CA ASP A 349 -18.52 10.00 -22.07
C ASP A 349 -18.82 8.49 -22.21
N LEU A 350 -20.10 8.16 -22.40
CA LEU A 350 -20.55 6.79 -22.60
C LEU A 350 -20.14 6.22 -23.97
N ILE A 351 -19.76 7.06 -24.93
CA ILE A 351 -19.24 6.60 -26.23
C ILE A 351 -17.80 6.13 -26.04
N SER A 352 -16.99 6.87 -25.30
CA SER A 352 -15.65 6.44 -24.92
C SER A 352 -15.69 5.11 -24.17
N LEU A 353 -16.57 4.98 -23.18
CA LEU A 353 -16.77 3.72 -22.42
C LEU A 353 -17.14 2.55 -23.33
N ALA A 354 -18.04 2.76 -24.31
CA ALA A 354 -18.43 1.72 -25.26
C ALA A 354 -17.25 1.31 -26.18
N ASN A 355 -16.42 2.26 -26.59
CA ASN A 355 -15.21 2.00 -27.38
C ASN A 355 -14.18 1.23 -26.58
N ALA A 356 -13.95 1.60 -25.32
CA ALA A 356 -13.08 0.87 -24.41
C ALA A 356 -13.55 -0.59 -24.26
N LYS A 357 -14.85 -0.80 -24.07
CA LYS A 357 -15.46 -2.15 -24.00
C LYS A 357 -15.18 -2.97 -25.25
N ALA A 358 -15.45 -2.42 -26.44
CA ALA A 358 -15.21 -3.10 -27.71
C ALA A 358 -13.72 -3.46 -27.89
N SER A 359 -12.81 -2.59 -27.45
CA SER A 359 -11.36 -2.84 -27.46
C SER A 359 -10.97 -4.03 -26.60
N TYR A 360 -11.48 -4.12 -25.36
CA TYR A 360 -11.20 -5.26 -24.49
C TYR A 360 -11.78 -6.57 -25.01
N GLU A 361 -12.99 -6.54 -25.56
CA GLU A 361 -13.63 -7.73 -26.17
C GLU A 361 -12.80 -8.25 -27.38
N ASP A 362 -12.30 -7.36 -28.23
CA ASP A 362 -11.42 -7.74 -29.35
C ASP A 362 -10.09 -8.34 -28.87
N LYS A 363 -9.44 -7.71 -27.88
CA LYS A 363 -8.19 -8.21 -27.26
C LYS A 363 -8.39 -9.59 -26.62
N GLU A 364 -9.51 -9.82 -25.94
CA GLU A 364 -9.83 -11.11 -25.33
C GLU A 364 -10.14 -12.18 -26.37
N ALA A 365 -10.89 -11.84 -27.42
CA ALA A 365 -11.17 -12.75 -28.52
C ALA A 365 -9.88 -13.19 -29.24
N ARG A 366 -8.96 -12.30 -29.46
CA ARG A 366 -7.62 -12.62 -30.04
C ARG A 366 -6.81 -13.52 -29.11
N TYR A 367 -6.81 -13.23 -27.81
CA TYR A 367 -6.13 -14.07 -26.82
C TYR A 367 -6.71 -15.48 -26.81
N ASN A 368 -8.03 -15.63 -26.74
CA ASN A 368 -8.72 -16.92 -26.72
C ASN A 368 -8.45 -17.72 -28.00
N ALA A 369 -8.44 -17.07 -29.16
CA ALA A 369 -8.11 -17.70 -30.43
C ALA A 369 -6.65 -18.18 -30.49
N LEU A 370 -5.71 -17.42 -29.92
CA LEU A 370 -4.29 -17.75 -29.92
C LEU A 370 -3.96 -18.94 -29.01
N TYR A 371 -4.60 -18.98 -27.82
CA TYR A 371 -4.30 -20.00 -26.80
C TYR A 371 -5.34 -21.12 -26.74
N ASN A 372 -6.32 -21.16 -27.69
CA ASN A 372 -7.41 -22.14 -27.74
C ASN A 372 -8.18 -22.24 -26.41
N VAL A 373 -8.39 -21.10 -25.74
CA VAL A 373 -9.15 -21.01 -24.50
C VAL A 373 -10.63 -21.11 -24.87
N THR A 374 -11.31 -22.15 -24.41
CA THR A 374 -12.77 -22.20 -24.43
C THR A 374 -13.29 -21.42 -23.23
N PRO A 375 -14.37 -20.64 -23.38
CA PRO A 375 -15.00 -19.98 -22.24
C PRO A 375 -15.68 -21.06 -21.37
N GLU A 376 -14.92 -21.76 -20.55
CA GLU A 376 -15.46 -22.60 -19.49
C GLU A 376 -15.77 -21.71 -18.28
N GLU A 377 -16.86 -22.01 -17.60
CA GLU A 377 -17.27 -21.36 -16.37
C GLU A 377 -16.07 -21.30 -15.42
N HIS A 378 -15.56 -20.09 -15.22
CA HIS A 378 -14.51 -19.83 -14.24
C HIS A 378 -15.11 -20.09 -12.86
N ASP A 379 -14.72 -21.20 -12.26
CA ASP A 379 -15.05 -21.55 -10.90
C ASP A 379 -14.48 -20.50 -9.93
N ASP A 380 -15.32 -19.94 -9.08
CA ASP A 380 -15.03 -18.87 -8.10
C ASP A 380 -13.97 -19.24 -7.05
N ARG A 381 -13.17 -20.27 -7.30
CA ARG A 381 -12.16 -20.75 -6.37
C ARG A 381 -10.82 -20.00 -6.53
N ASN A 382 -10.69 -18.98 -5.71
CA ASN A 382 -9.47 -18.58 -5.01
C ASN A 382 -8.18 -18.58 -5.84
N SER A 383 -7.97 -17.52 -6.63
CA SER A 383 -6.68 -17.25 -7.25
C SER A 383 -5.79 -16.34 -6.39
N ASP A 384 -5.67 -16.63 -5.10
CA ASP A 384 -4.51 -16.16 -4.32
C ASP A 384 -3.29 -17.03 -4.69
N ASN A 385 -2.92 -16.97 -5.97
CA ASN A 385 -1.72 -17.65 -6.43
C ASN A 385 -0.53 -16.76 -6.10
N THR A 386 0.13 -17.09 -5.01
CA THR A 386 1.27 -16.36 -4.43
C THR A 386 2.56 -16.48 -5.23
N THR A 387 2.55 -17.14 -6.38
CA THR A 387 3.75 -17.27 -7.22
C THR A 387 3.83 -16.09 -8.17
N ILE A 388 4.71 -15.15 -7.85
CA ILE A 388 5.06 -14.02 -8.73
C ILE A 388 5.98 -14.57 -9.81
N THR A 389 5.44 -14.82 -11.00
CA THR A 389 6.24 -15.19 -12.18
C THR A 389 5.97 -14.14 -13.24
N PRO A 390 6.96 -13.29 -13.58
CA PRO A 390 6.75 -12.30 -14.61
C PRO A 390 6.58 -12.98 -15.97
N PRO A 391 5.74 -12.44 -16.86
CA PRO A 391 5.71 -12.84 -18.24
C PRO A 391 7.09 -12.59 -18.87
N LYS A 392 7.44 -13.38 -19.90
CA LYS A 392 8.68 -13.15 -20.64
C LYS A 392 8.64 -11.75 -21.24
N LYS A 393 9.70 -10.96 -21.00
CA LYS A 393 9.88 -9.65 -21.63
C LYS A 393 9.73 -9.80 -23.14
N GLU A 394 8.83 -9.05 -23.75
CA GLU A 394 8.71 -8.97 -25.21
C GLU A 394 9.94 -8.25 -25.75
N ASN A 395 10.82 -8.99 -26.44
CA ASN A 395 11.94 -8.43 -27.19
C ASN A 395 11.40 -7.72 -28.45
N ASN A 396 10.98 -6.48 -28.29
CA ASN A 396 10.68 -5.57 -29.41
C ASN A 396 11.97 -5.10 -30.10
N ASN A 397 12.74 -6.04 -30.66
CA ASN A 397 13.86 -5.73 -31.54
C ASN A 397 13.42 -5.87 -33.01
N SER A 398 12.46 -5.02 -33.44
CA SER A 398 12.18 -4.82 -34.86
C SER A 398 13.10 -3.76 -35.42
N ASN A 399 14.32 -4.15 -35.69
CA ASN A 399 15.24 -3.36 -36.51
C ASN A 399 14.77 -3.44 -37.97
N GLY A 400 14.04 -2.42 -38.42
CA GLY A 400 13.65 -2.25 -39.81
C GLY A 400 14.85 -2.03 -40.68
N THR A 401 15.14 -3.01 -41.54
CA THR A 401 16.01 -2.82 -42.68
C THR A 401 15.18 -3.04 -43.93
N THR A 402 14.87 -1.95 -44.59
CA THR A 402 14.41 -1.87 -45.98
C THR A 402 15.45 -2.39 -46.94
N GLY A 403 15.02 -3.20 -47.91
CA GLY A 403 15.71 -3.23 -49.20
C GLY A 403 15.75 -4.57 -49.89
N GLY A 404 15.04 -4.69 -51.01
CA GLY A 404 15.55 -5.37 -52.18
C GLY A 404 14.85 -6.67 -52.58
N ASN A 405 13.90 -6.54 -53.47
CA ASN A 405 13.45 -7.51 -54.47
C ASN A 405 14.59 -8.30 -55.09
N THR A 406 14.41 -9.60 -55.25
CA THR A 406 14.55 -10.25 -56.60
C THR A 406 14.02 -11.69 -56.56
N GLU A 407 13.35 -12.02 -57.64
CA GLU A 407 12.75 -13.28 -58.06
C GLU A 407 13.76 -14.43 -58.19
N GLY A 408 13.24 -15.66 -58.12
CA GLY A 408 13.95 -16.84 -58.65
C GLY A 408 13.45 -18.15 -58.14
N THR A 409 12.37 -18.64 -58.69
CA THR A 409 12.07 -19.96 -59.33
C THR A 409 12.74 -21.25 -58.79
N THR A 410 11.85 -22.24 -58.65
CA THR A 410 11.92 -23.69 -58.93
C THR A 410 12.74 -24.64 -58.04
N GLY A 411 12.04 -25.59 -57.49
CA GLY A 411 12.04 -26.98 -57.96
C GLY A 411 12.61 -28.02 -57.00
N GLY A 412 11.80 -29.05 -56.76
CA GLY A 412 12.26 -30.43 -56.57
C GLY A 412 12.41 -30.89 -55.11
N ASN A 413 11.53 -31.58 -54.59
CA ASN A 413 11.08 -32.98 -54.64
C ASN A 413 12.11 -34.01 -54.09
N ASP A 414 11.53 -34.97 -53.36
CA ASP A 414 11.99 -36.29 -52.92
C ASP A 414 12.94 -36.31 -51.71
N GLY A 415 12.70 -37.05 -50.69
CA GLY A 415 12.10 -38.41 -50.57
C GLY A 415 13.02 -39.21 -49.64
N GLY A 416 12.44 -40.07 -48.78
CA GLY A 416 13.16 -41.18 -48.17
C GLY A 416 13.36 -41.07 -46.65
N ASN A 417 12.54 -41.60 -45.88
CA ASN A 417 12.20 -42.91 -45.33
C ASN A 417 13.38 -43.74 -44.79
N THR A 418 13.06 -44.42 -43.73
CA THR A 418 13.76 -45.50 -42.97
C THR A 418 14.62 -44.98 -41.82
N GLY A 419 14.44 -45.40 -40.59
CA GLY A 419 13.97 -46.67 -40.02
C GLY A 419 15.08 -47.20 -39.09
N GLY A 420 14.72 -47.66 -37.91
CA GLY A 420 15.62 -48.46 -37.07
C GLY A 420 15.66 -47.99 -35.63
N ASN A 421 14.87 -48.43 -34.83
CA ASN A 421 14.61 -49.48 -33.85
C ASN A 421 15.87 -50.18 -33.26
N THR A 422 15.75 -50.47 -32.01
CA THR A 422 16.46 -51.32 -31.04
C THR A 422 17.27 -50.48 -30.03
N GLY A 423 17.06 -50.66 -28.74
CA GLY A 423 16.64 -51.77 -27.93
C GLY A 423 17.67 -51.99 -26.82
N GLY A 424 17.21 -52.30 -25.65
CA GLY A 424 18.03 -52.90 -24.61
C GLY A 424 18.23 -51.99 -23.40
N SER A 425 17.55 -52.16 -22.35
CA SER A 425 17.38 -53.25 -21.37
C SER A 425 18.45 -53.23 -20.27
N SER A 426 17.93 -53.23 -19.07
CA SER A 426 18.46 -53.90 -17.86
C SER A 426 19.56 -53.17 -17.06
N GLY A 427 19.37 -53.06 -15.85
CA GLY A 427 19.36 -53.85 -14.69
C GLY A 427 19.45 -52.95 -13.44
N ASN A 428 18.61 -53.12 -12.50
CA ASN A 428 18.77 -53.95 -11.31
C ASN A 428 20.00 -53.57 -10.50
N ASN A 429 20.00 -53.37 -9.26
CA ASN A 429 19.33 -54.06 -8.17
C ASN A 429 19.79 -53.45 -6.83
N SER A 430 18.92 -53.49 -5.84
CA SER A 430 19.20 -53.87 -4.44
C SER A 430 20.05 -52.95 -3.59
N GLY A 431 19.70 -52.72 -2.45
CA GLY A 431 19.00 -53.39 -1.37
C GLY A 431 19.11 -52.50 -0.14
N ASN A 432 18.16 -52.56 0.58
CA ASN A 432 17.93 -53.33 1.80
C ASN A 432 18.40 -52.64 3.05
N SER A 433 17.50 -52.36 3.83
CA SER A 433 16.97 -53.01 5.05
C SER A 433 17.45 -52.37 6.34
N GLY A 434 16.54 -52.25 7.16
CA GLY A 434 16.44 -52.60 8.55
C GLY A 434 15.77 -51.45 9.31
N GLY A 435 14.59 -51.56 9.78
CA GLY A 435 14.02 -52.47 10.73
C GLY A 435 14.18 -51.78 12.08
N ASN A 436 13.33 -51.65 12.88
CA ASN A 436 12.17 -52.38 13.38
C ASN A 436 11.79 -51.83 14.77
N THR A 437 10.50 -51.86 15.02
CA THR A 437 9.86 -52.22 16.32
C THR A 437 9.98 -51.33 17.52
N GLY A 438 8.85 -51.05 18.07
CA GLY A 438 8.30 -51.42 19.32
C GLY A 438 7.16 -50.47 19.68
N GLU A 439 5.93 -50.91 19.51
CA GLU A 439 4.97 -51.43 20.48
C GLU A 439 4.81 -50.51 21.71
N ASN A 440 3.63 -49.87 21.86
CA ASN A 440 2.31 -50.35 22.25
C ASN A 440 2.23 -50.62 23.74
N THR A 441 1.31 -50.01 24.36
CA THR A 441 0.41 -50.35 25.49
C THR A 441 -0.07 -49.06 26.11
N GLY A 442 -1.32 -48.68 26.12
CA GLY A 442 -2.49 -49.39 26.60
C GLY A 442 -2.80 -48.89 28.00
N GLY A 443 -3.95 -48.27 28.16
CA GLY A 443 -4.40 -47.92 29.48
C GLY A 443 -5.64 -47.04 29.48
N ASN A 444 -6.73 -47.66 29.16
CA ASN A 444 -8.10 -47.18 29.40
C ASN A 444 -8.38 -47.36 30.92
N THR A 445 -9.00 -46.38 31.57
CA THR A 445 -9.93 -46.67 32.65
C THR A 445 -10.91 -45.54 32.88
N ASP A 446 -12.13 -45.93 32.85
CA ASP A 446 -13.37 -45.29 33.22
C ASP A 446 -13.39 -44.76 34.64
N GLY A 447 -14.24 -43.75 34.88
CA GLY A 447 -14.56 -43.30 36.23
C GLY A 447 -15.75 -42.34 36.24
N ASN A 448 -16.92 -42.90 36.11
CA ASN A 448 -18.25 -42.35 36.28
C ASN A 448 -18.55 -42.03 37.75
N SER A 449 -19.46 -41.09 37.95
CA SER A 449 -20.47 -40.83 39.00
C SER A 449 -20.39 -39.37 39.48
N GLY A 450 -21.41 -38.61 39.42
CA GLY A 450 -22.79 -38.80 39.82
C GLY A 450 -23.04 -37.88 41.02
N GLY A 451 -24.05 -37.05 40.92
CA GLY A 451 -24.51 -36.27 42.08
C GLY A 451 -25.37 -35.07 41.75
N ALA A 452 -26.64 -35.35 41.57
CA ALA A 452 -27.74 -34.37 41.50
C ALA A 452 -28.10 -33.92 42.94
N THR A 453 -28.72 -32.74 43.01
CA THR A 453 -29.83 -32.27 43.90
C THR A 453 -29.76 -30.75 43.85
N GLY A 454 -30.74 -30.01 43.46
CA GLY A 454 -32.16 -30.01 43.83
C GLY A 454 -32.38 -28.80 44.71
N GLY A 455 -33.27 -27.92 44.31
CA GLY A 455 -33.69 -26.80 45.15
C GLY A 455 -34.48 -25.70 44.42
N ASN A 456 -35.71 -25.98 44.16
CA ASN A 456 -36.79 -25.05 43.84
C ASN A 456 -36.99 -24.10 44.99
N THR A 457 -37.35 -22.84 44.74
CA THR A 457 -38.52 -22.21 45.38
C THR A 457 -38.96 -20.96 44.61
N GLU A 458 -40.24 -20.99 44.38
CA GLU A 458 -41.16 -19.96 43.88
C GLU A 458 -41.19 -18.68 44.73
N GLY A 459 -41.69 -17.63 44.08
CA GLY A 459 -42.11 -16.42 44.76
C GLY A 459 -42.77 -15.42 43.80
N THR A 460 -44.00 -15.67 43.47
CA THR A 460 -45.03 -14.79 42.90
C THR A 460 -45.22 -13.50 43.72
N THR A 461 -45.57 -12.40 43.06
CA THR A 461 -46.81 -11.55 43.16
C THR A 461 -46.58 -10.20 42.48
N ASP A 462 -47.39 -9.93 41.47
CA ASP A 462 -48.51 -9.01 41.33
C ASP A 462 -48.29 -7.52 41.64
N GLY A 463 -48.78 -6.71 40.65
CA GLY A 463 -49.33 -5.42 40.98
C GLY A 463 -49.28 -4.37 39.87
N GLN A 464 -50.22 -4.43 38.93
CA GLN A 464 -51.10 -3.38 38.39
C GLN A 464 -50.55 -1.95 38.09
N ASN A 465 -50.57 -1.58 36.79
CA ASN A 465 -51.60 -0.77 36.12
C ASN A 465 -51.75 0.70 36.57
N SER A 466 -51.49 1.65 35.71
CA SER A 466 -52.42 2.76 35.42
C SER A 466 -51.99 3.53 34.15
N GLN A 467 -53.00 3.67 33.30
CA GLN A 467 -53.10 4.54 32.13
C GLN A 467 -53.20 6.03 32.51
N SER A 468 -52.74 6.92 31.62
CA SER A 468 -53.48 8.12 31.16
C SER A 468 -52.64 8.78 30.03
N SER A 469 -53.08 8.79 28.79
CA SER A 469 -54.00 9.63 28.02
C SER A 469 -53.57 11.11 27.90
N GLY A 470 -53.40 11.57 26.65
CA GLY A 470 -53.66 12.90 26.13
C GLY A 470 -52.39 13.69 25.78
N SER A 471 -52.21 14.32 24.69
CA SER A 471 -53.01 14.78 23.56
C SER A 471 -52.06 15.41 22.54
N GLN A 472 -52.40 15.29 21.29
CA GLN A 472 -51.80 15.92 20.11
C GLN A 472 -51.78 17.45 20.20
N THR A 473 -50.74 18.09 19.66
CA THR A 473 -50.88 19.34 18.90
C THR A 473 -49.85 19.39 17.80
N GLU A 474 -50.36 19.40 16.57
CA GLU A 474 -49.69 19.80 15.34
C GLU A 474 -49.17 21.24 15.45
N ASN A 475 -47.98 21.49 14.87
CA ASN A 475 -47.65 22.82 14.35
C ASN A 475 -46.72 22.68 13.11
N LYS A 476 -47.28 23.15 12.01
CA LYS A 476 -46.74 23.30 10.67
C LYS A 476 -45.79 24.51 10.62
N PRO A 477 -44.69 24.49 9.89
CA PRO A 477 -43.82 25.66 9.71
C PRO A 477 -44.32 26.60 8.61
N GLN A 478 -44.19 27.91 8.88
CA GLN A 478 -44.36 29.02 7.93
C GLN A 478 -43.07 29.28 7.15
N GLU A 479 -43.25 29.53 5.84
CA GLU A 479 -42.28 30.14 4.94
C GLU A 479 -42.05 31.62 5.27
N PRO A 480 -40.88 32.21 4.99
CA PRO A 480 -40.71 33.64 4.80
C PRO A 480 -40.55 34.00 3.32
N SER A 481 -41.34 34.98 2.89
CA SER A 481 -41.26 35.69 1.61
C SER A 481 -40.21 36.81 1.65
N PRO A 482 -39.85 37.37 0.46
CA PRO A 482 -38.58 38.00 0.19
C PRO A 482 -38.51 39.50 0.46
N ASN A 483 -37.28 39.96 0.70
CA ASN A 483 -36.82 41.28 0.30
C ASN A 483 -35.31 41.24 -0.02
#